data_08a0eab94f443b5746fc7d898567b870
#
_entry.id   08a0eab94f443b5746fc7d898567b870
#
_cell.length_a   1.000
_cell.length_b   1.000
_cell.length_c   1.000
_cell.angle_alpha   90.00
_cell.angle_beta   90.00
_cell.angle_gamma   90.00
#
_symmetry.space_group_name_H-M   'P 1'
#
loop_
_entity.id
_entity.type
_entity.pdbx_description
1 polymer ?
#
loop_
_entity_poly.entity_id
_entity_poly.type
_entity_poly.pdbx_seq_one_letter_code
_entity_poly.pdbx_strand_id
1 'polypeptide(L)'
;MTEQTHNDEPIKSIEEFLIRLNSKEIKEGHTRLYRGHSDENFSLTPSIYRNDGKHIKYEHQMIYDLIASNPEELKELDPFHLLVKLQHYGCPTRLLDLTSNPLVALYFSVSESKKK
;
A
#
# COMPACT_ATOMS: atom_id res chain seq x y z
N MET A 1 7.13 -8.99 -18.11
CA MET A 1 7.51 -9.98 -17.09
C MET A 1 8.78 -9.50 -16.43
N THR A 2 8.68 -9.09 -15.21
CA THR A 2 9.83 -8.74 -14.41
C THR A 2 10.37 -10.03 -13.79
N GLU A 3 11.56 -10.43 -14.22
CA GLU A 3 12.33 -11.42 -13.46
C GLU A 3 12.61 -10.83 -12.08
N GLN A 4 11.91 -11.34 -11.08
CA GLN A 4 12.30 -11.17 -9.70
C GLN A 4 13.56 -12.01 -9.50
N THR A 5 14.72 -11.41 -9.66
CA THR A 5 15.93 -11.98 -9.09
C THR A 5 15.77 -11.88 -7.57
N HIS A 6 15.19 -12.91 -6.97
CA HIS A 6 15.23 -13.09 -5.53
C HIS A 6 16.68 -13.29 -5.13
N ASN A 7 17.26 -12.25 -4.58
CA ASN A 7 18.44 -12.40 -3.77
C ASN A 7 17.91 -12.85 -2.40
N ASP A 8 17.89 -14.17 -2.18
CA ASP A 8 17.18 -14.82 -1.07
C ASP A 8 17.76 -14.53 0.32
N GLU A 9 18.83 -13.75 0.42
CA GLU A 9 19.42 -13.40 1.70
C GLU A 9 18.72 -12.21 2.35
N PRO A 10 18.27 -12.36 3.62
CA PRO A 10 17.66 -11.26 4.35
C PRO A 10 18.62 -10.08 4.53
N ILE A 11 18.10 -8.88 4.36
CA ILE A 11 18.83 -7.64 4.67
C ILE A 11 18.89 -7.47 6.19
N LYS A 12 20.09 -7.24 6.72
CA LYS A 12 20.33 -7.18 8.16
C LYS A 12 20.65 -5.78 8.69
N SER A 13 20.88 -4.80 7.81
CA SER A 13 21.18 -3.43 8.19
C SER A 13 20.63 -2.41 7.20
N ILE A 14 20.52 -1.16 7.64
CA ILE A 14 20.12 -0.05 6.78
C ILE A 14 21.17 0.19 5.69
N GLU A 15 22.43 0.03 6.01
CA GLU A 15 23.52 0.17 5.03
C GLU A 15 23.40 -0.85 3.90
N GLU A 16 23.17 -2.10 4.23
CA GLU A 16 22.95 -3.16 3.26
C GLU A 16 21.71 -2.89 2.38
N PHE A 17 20.64 -2.41 2.98
CA PHE A 17 19.44 -1.99 2.27
C PHE A 17 19.72 -0.89 1.23
N LEU A 18 20.44 0.16 1.63
CA LEU A 18 20.79 1.26 0.74
C LEU A 18 21.73 0.81 -0.38
N ILE A 19 22.69 -0.05 -0.09
CA ILE A 19 23.60 -0.61 -1.11
C ILE A 19 22.81 -1.39 -2.15
N ARG A 20 21.93 -2.30 -1.74
CA ARG A 20 21.10 -3.09 -2.66
C ARG A 20 20.15 -2.21 -3.47
N LEU A 21 19.59 -1.19 -2.84
CA LEU A 21 18.71 -0.25 -3.51
C LEU A 21 19.43 0.53 -4.62
N ASN A 22 20.63 1.04 -4.31
CA ASN A 22 21.44 1.81 -5.25
C ASN A 22 22.06 0.96 -6.37
N SER A 23 22.19 -0.34 -6.17
CA SER A 23 22.69 -1.26 -7.20
C SER A 23 21.69 -1.52 -8.33
N LYS A 24 20.41 -1.18 -8.13
CA LYS A 24 19.36 -1.38 -9.12
C LYS A 24 19.17 -0.11 -9.94
N GLU A 25 19.47 -0.19 -11.22
CA GLU A 25 19.27 0.92 -12.15
C GLU A 25 17.78 1.14 -12.43
N ILE A 26 17.39 2.42 -12.54
CA ILE A 26 16.05 2.82 -12.99
C ILE A 26 16.15 3.07 -14.50
N LYS A 27 15.32 2.39 -15.27
CA LYS A 27 15.24 2.61 -16.72
C LYS A 27 14.77 4.03 -17.02
N GLU A 28 15.32 4.63 -18.07
CA GLU A 28 14.88 5.94 -18.54
C GLU A 28 13.35 5.97 -18.74
N GLY A 29 12.72 7.06 -18.30
CA GLY A 29 11.27 7.23 -18.37
C GLY A 29 10.46 6.45 -17.33
N HIS A 30 11.11 5.74 -16.41
CA HIS A 30 10.45 5.02 -15.32
C HIS A 30 10.65 5.72 -13.96
N THR A 31 9.64 5.61 -13.12
CA THR A 31 9.70 6.09 -11.74
C THR A 31 9.62 4.90 -10.79
N ARG A 32 10.49 4.87 -9.78
CA ARG A 32 10.47 3.84 -8.76
C ARG A 32 9.61 4.26 -7.59
N LEU A 33 8.65 3.41 -7.25
CA LEU A 33 7.81 3.56 -6.07
C LEU A 33 8.00 2.34 -5.15
N TYR A 34 7.72 2.54 -3.88
CA TYR A 34 7.97 1.56 -2.84
C TYR A 34 6.74 1.33 -1.98
N ARG A 35 6.63 0.13 -1.45
CA ARG A 35 5.65 -0.24 -0.45
C ARG A 35 6.28 -1.18 0.57
N GLY A 36 6.15 -0.87 1.87
CA GLY A 36 6.60 -1.72 2.96
C GLY A 36 5.50 -2.66 3.43
N HIS A 37 5.81 -3.95 3.52
CA HIS A 37 4.95 -4.97 4.09
C HIS A 37 5.63 -5.59 5.31
N SER A 38 4.85 -5.94 6.33
CA SER A 38 5.34 -6.65 7.51
C SER A 38 5.53 -8.16 7.29
N ASP A 39 5.00 -8.69 6.19
CA ASP A 39 5.09 -10.10 5.81
C ASP A 39 5.42 -10.21 4.32
N GLU A 40 6.45 -11.00 3.99
CA GLU A 40 6.89 -11.23 2.61
C GLU A 40 5.83 -11.89 1.71
N ASN A 41 4.87 -12.59 2.33
CA ASN A 41 3.79 -13.25 1.60
C ASN A 41 2.67 -12.28 1.17
N PHE A 42 2.68 -11.03 1.63
CA PHE A 42 1.71 -10.05 1.20
C PHE A 42 1.94 -9.63 -0.24
N SER A 43 0.88 -9.60 -1.03
CA SER A 43 0.91 -9.14 -2.42
C SER A 43 0.65 -7.64 -2.52
N LEU A 44 1.02 -7.04 -3.66
CA LEU A 44 0.67 -5.66 -4.01
C LEU A 44 -0.81 -5.57 -4.43
N THR A 45 -1.70 -5.82 -3.47
CA THR A 45 -3.14 -5.87 -3.70
C THR A 45 -3.85 -4.88 -2.79
N PRO A 46 -4.68 -3.97 -3.33
CA PRO A 46 -5.51 -3.09 -2.52
C PRO A 46 -6.39 -3.86 -1.53
N SER A 47 -6.65 -3.25 -0.38
CA SER A 47 -7.33 -3.92 0.74
C SER A 47 -8.73 -4.45 0.38
N ILE A 48 -9.44 -3.82 -0.55
CA ILE A 48 -10.78 -4.25 -0.96
C ILE A 48 -10.81 -5.63 -1.62
N TYR A 49 -9.70 -6.05 -2.24
CA TYR A 49 -9.59 -7.34 -2.93
C TYR A 49 -9.09 -8.46 -2.03
N ARG A 50 -8.72 -8.17 -0.78
CA ARG A 50 -8.24 -9.16 0.18
C ARG A 50 -9.40 -9.98 0.74
N ASN A 51 -9.09 -11.00 1.54
CA ASN A 51 -10.08 -11.90 2.16
C ASN A 51 -11.01 -12.57 1.14
N ASP A 52 -10.42 -13.13 0.07
CA ASP A 52 -11.14 -13.84 -0.99
C ASP A 52 -12.23 -12.99 -1.68
N GLY A 53 -12.00 -11.67 -1.78
CA GLY A 53 -12.93 -10.75 -2.42
C GLY A 53 -14.20 -10.48 -1.61
N LYS A 54 -14.21 -10.74 -0.31
CA LYS A 54 -15.39 -10.49 0.53
C LYS A 54 -15.76 -9.02 0.58
N HIS A 55 -14.77 -8.14 0.61
CA HIS A 55 -15.03 -6.69 0.69
C HIS A 55 -15.52 -6.08 -0.61
N ILE A 56 -15.03 -6.55 -1.75
CA ILE A 56 -15.39 -5.96 -3.05
C ILE A 56 -16.89 -6.07 -3.34
N LYS A 57 -17.54 -7.10 -2.86
CA LYS A 57 -18.98 -7.31 -3.03
C LYS A 57 -19.81 -6.23 -2.35
N TYR A 58 -19.28 -5.63 -1.30
CA TYR A 58 -19.96 -4.63 -0.48
C TYR A 58 -19.41 -3.21 -0.66
N GLU A 59 -18.54 -2.99 -1.64
CA GLU A 59 -17.91 -1.70 -1.90
C GLU A 59 -18.92 -0.57 -1.98
N HIS A 60 -19.95 -0.76 -2.80
CA HIS A 60 -20.99 0.23 -3.00
C HIS A 60 -21.73 0.54 -1.70
N GLN A 61 -22.10 -0.48 -0.94
CA GLN A 61 -22.77 -0.32 0.33
C GLN A 61 -21.91 0.36 1.38
N MET A 62 -20.63 0.00 1.47
CA MET A 62 -19.69 0.63 2.41
C MET A 62 -19.51 2.13 2.11
N ILE A 63 -19.36 2.49 0.84
CA ILE A 63 -19.22 3.88 0.41
C ILE A 63 -20.48 4.65 0.75
N TYR A 64 -21.66 4.11 0.42
CA TYR A 64 -22.95 4.72 0.71
C TYR A 64 -23.13 4.96 2.22
N ASP A 65 -22.87 3.95 3.04
CA ASP A 65 -23.05 4.03 4.49
C ASP A 65 -22.10 5.05 5.13
N LEU A 66 -20.87 5.16 4.64
CA LEU A 66 -19.90 6.13 5.13
C LEU A 66 -20.26 7.57 4.76
N ILE A 67 -20.73 7.80 3.54
CA ILE A 67 -21.23 9.10 3.12
C ILE A 67 -22.46 9.50 3.95
N ALA A 68 -23.37 8.58 4.20
CA ALA A 68 -24.56 8.82 5.01
C ALA A 68 -24.22 9.14 6.46
N SER A 69 -23.13 8.53 7.00
CA SER A 69 -22.67 8.76 8.37
C SER A 69 -21.91 10.09 8.55
N ASN A 70 -21.27 10.59 7.49
CA ASN A 70 -20.44 11.79 7.52
C ASN A 70 -20.68 12.68 6.29
N PRO A 71 -21.92 13.14 6.06
CA PRO A 71 -22.28 13.81 4.82
C PRO A 71 -21.55 15.14 4.62
N GLU A 72 -21.25 15.86 5.69
CA GLU A 72 -20.55 17.16 5.60
C GLU A 72 -19.13 17.01 5.07
N GLU A 73 -18.44 15.94 5.44
CA GLU A 73 -17.06 15.71 5.02
C GLU A 73 -16.95 15.02 3.66
N LEU A 74 -17.89 14.17 3.32
CA LEU A 74 -17.73 13.21 2.20
C LEU A 74 -18.61 13.51 0.99
N LYS A 75 -19.75 14.19 1.15
CA LYS A 75 -20.78 14.34 0.09
C LYS A 75 -20.27 15.11 -1.13
N GLU A 76 -19.41 16.09 -0.97
CA GLU A 76 -18.97 16.98 -2.04
C GLU A 76 -17.57 16.63 -2.60
N LEU A 77 -16.98 15.53 -2.12
CA LEU A 77 -15.69 15.08 -2.63
C LEU A 77 -15.84 14.42 -4.00
N ASP A 78 -14.88 14.68 -4.89
CA ASP A 78 -14.75 13.90 -6.11
C ASP A 78 -14.41 12.43 -5.80
N PRO A 79 -14.61 11.49 -6.75
CA PRO A 79 -14.42 10.06 -6.48
C PRO A 79 -13.03 9.69 -5.96
N PHE A 80 -11.98 10.32 -6.46
CA PHE A 80 -10.61 10.03 -6.02
C PHE A 80 -10.37 10.50 -4.57
N HIS A 81 -10.70 11.74 -4.26
CA HIS A 81 -10.55 12.28 -2.91
C HIS A 81 -11.46 11.56 -1.90
N LEU A 82 -12.63 11.12 -2.33
CA LEU A 82 -13.50 10.27 -1.51
C LEU A 82 -12.81 8.97 -1.13
N LEU A 83 -12.20 8.26 -2.09
CA LEU A 83 -11.48 7.02 -1.81
C LEU A 83 -10.27 7.24 -0.88
N VAL A 84 -9.52 8.32 -1.07
CA VAL A 84 -8.40 8.70 -0.19
C VAL A 84 -8.89 8.90 1.25
N LYS A 85 -10.01 9.61 1.42
CA LYS A 85 -10.60 9.87 2.73
C LYS A 85 -11.09 8.59 3.40
N LEU A 86 -11.76 7.72 2.66
CA LEU A 86 -12.23 6.43 3.15
C LEU A 86 -11.07 5.54 3.60
N GLN A 87 -9.98 5.52 2.86
CA GLN A 87 -8.78 4.78 3.23
C GLN A 87 -8.14 5.33 4.51
N HIS A 88 -8.15 6.64 4.68
CA HIS A 88 -7.71 7.30 5.91
C HIS A 88 -8.53 6.86 7.12
N TYR A 89 -9.82 6.64 6.96
CA TYR A 89 -10.71 6.10 8.01
C TYR A 89 -10.59 4.58 8.23
N GLY A 90 -9.72 3.91 7.49
CA GLY A 90 -9.51 2.46 7.62
C GLY A 90 -10.49 1.60 6.82
N CYS A 91 -11.31 2.20 5.96
CA CYS A 91 -12.20 1.46 5.07
C CYS A 91 -11.40 0.79 3.94
N PRO A 92 -11.67 -0.48 3.62
CA PRO A 92 -11.08 -1.12 2.45
C PRO A 92 -11.44 -0.37 1.16
N THR A 93 -10.44 -0.05 0.35
CA THR A 93 -10.62 0.66 -0.93
C THR A 93 -9.83 0.01 -2.06
N ARG A 94 -10.05 0.47 -3.29
CA ARG A 94 -9.29 0.10 -4.49
C ARG A 94 -7.93 0.78 -4.58
N LEU A 95 -7.60 1.66 -3.64
CA LEU A 95 -6.32 2.36 -3.63
C LEU A 95 -5.24 1.52 -2.94
N LEU A 96 -4.04 1.62 -3.47
CA LEU A 96 -2.84 1.05 -2.87
C LEU A 96 -1.86 2.19 -2.57
N ASP A 97 -1.50 2.36 -1.30
CA ASP A 97 -0.55 3.39 -0.89
C ASP A 97 0.87 3.01 -1.30
N LEU A 98 1.52 3.91 -2.00
CA LEU A 98 2.91 3.80 -2.40
C LEU A 98 3.67 5.06 -1.97
N THR A 99 4.98 4.95 -1.81
CA THR A 99 5.85 6.07 -1.50
C THR A 99 7.02 6.12 -2.47
N SER A 100 7.50 7.32 -2.77
CA SER A 100 8.75 7.52 -3.50
C SER A 100 9.99 7.44 -2.59
N ASN A 101 9.79 7.40 -1.27
CA ASN A 101 10.87 7.34 -0.29
C ASN A 101 11.08 5.90 0.21
N PRO A 102 12.20 5.25 -0.13
CA PRO A 102 12.45 3.86 0.27
C PRO A 102 12.60 3.68 1.78
N LEU A 103 13.06 4.68 2.51
CA LEU A 103 13.19 4.61 3.97
C LEU A 103 11.82 4.66 4.67
N VAL A 104 10.86 5.38 4.12
CA VAL A 104 9.48 5.36 4.60
C VAL A 104 8.87 3.97 4.41
N ALA A 105 9.07 3.36 3.24
CA ALA A 105 8.62 1.99 3.01
C ALA A 105 9.28 0.99 3.96
N LEU A 106 10.58 1.12 4.21
CA LEU A 106 11.30 0.31 5.17
C LEU A 106 10.72 0.44 6.58
N TYR A 107 10.43 1.66 7.00
CA TYR A 107 9.78 1.92 8.30
C TYR A 107 8.46 1.16 8.45
N PHE A 108 7.59 1.23 7.45
CA PHE A 108 6.32 0.50 7.48
C PHE A 108 6.50 -1.01 7.51
N SER A 109 7.52 -1.54 6.85
CA SER A 109 7.78 -2.98 6.84
C SER A 109 8.16 -3.52 8.22
N VAL A 110 8.81 -2.71 9.06
CA VAL A 110 9.27 -3.13 10.39
C VAL A 110 8.34 -2.69 11.53
N SER A 111 7.53 -1.65 11.33
CA SER A 111 6.69 -1.07 12.39
C SER A 111 5.54 -1.97 12.81
N GLU A 112 4.97 -2.73 11.89
CA GLU A 112 3.85 -3.64 12.15
C GLU A 112 4.29 -4.97 12.77
N SER A 113 5.55 -5.35 12.63
CA SER A 113 6.07 -6.61 13.17
C SER A 113 6.08 -6.67 14.71
N LYS A 114 5.87 -5.53 15.36
CA LYS A 114 5.80 -5.42 16.84
C LYS A 114 4.42 -5.72 17.42
N LYS A 115 3.43 -5.98 16.58
CA LYS A 115 2.07 -6.33 17.02
C LYS A 115 1.88 -7.85 17.07
N LYS A 116 2.72 -8.51 17.82
CA LYS A 116 2.46 -9.90 18.23
C LYS A 116 2.14 -9.96 19.69
#